data_cfef253e0ae33e1e5a5d7f40ef728405
#
_entry.id   cfef253e0ae33e1e5a5d7f40ef728405
#
_cell.length_a   1.000
_cell.length_b   1.000
_cell.length_c   1.000
_cell.angle_alpha   90.00
_cell.angle_beta   90.00
_cell.angle_gamma   90.00
#
_symmetry.space_group_name_H-M   'P 1'
#
loop_
_entity.id
_entity.type
_entity.pdbx_description
1 polymer ?
#
loop_
_entity_poly.entity_id
_entity_poly.type
_entity_poly.pdbx_seq_one_letter_code
_entity_poly.pdbx_strand_id
1 'polypeptide(L)'
;MINRLVALLVGIVLVAALGACTPSEAVEVTAKFDDVGDLAKDAPVLMADIQVGQVTDIRLADARAVVDMAIDPQAEVPADVVARVRRTSVLGERIIDLVVPEGVPLSSEPLADGAEISDT
;
A
#
# COMPACT_ATOMS: atom_id res chain seq x y z
N MET A 1 36.56 38.85 -7.97
CA MET A 1 36.77 37.63 -7.16
C MET A 1 35.56 37.27 -6.29
N ILE A 2 34.97 38.20 -5.56
CA ILE A 2 33.79 37.98 -4.69
C ILE A 2 32.56 37.49 -5.48
N ASN A 3 32.32 38.00 -6.66
CA ASN A 3 31.18 37.62 -7.51
C ASN A 3 31.20 36.14 -7.96
N ARG A 4 32.39 35.58 -8.16
CA ARG A 4 32.53 34.15 -8.55
C ARG A 4 32.28 33.22 -7.37
N LEU A 5 32.69 33.61 -6.18
CA LEU A 5 32.43 32.87 -4.94
C LEU A 5 30.95 32.90 -4.56
N VAL A 6 30.30 34.07 -4.71
CA VAL A 6 28.85 34.21 -4.44
C VAL A 6 28.03 33.42 -5.46
N ALA A 7 28.40 33.40 -6.73
CA ALA A 7 27.74 32.60 -7.77
C ALA A 7 27.88 31.08 -7.49
N LEU A 8 29.04 30.64 -6.98
CA LEU A 8 29.26 29.23 -6.58
C LEU A 8 28.45 28.85 -5.37
N LEU A 9 28.35 29.71 -4.37
CA LEU A 9 27.55 29.50 -3.17
C LEU A 9 26.05 29.45 -3.50
N VAL A 10 25.55 30.33 -4.34
CA VAL A 10 24.16 30.36 -4.79
C VAL A 10 23.82 29.11 -5.60
N GLY A 11 24.76 28.62 -6.43
CA GLY A 11 24.60 27.38 -7.18
C GLY A 11 24.48 26.13 -6.27
N ILE A 12 25.28 26.07 -5.22
CA ILE A 12 25.25 24.95 -4.26
C ILE A 12 23.95 24.96 -3.44
N VAL A 13 23.46 26.12 -3.03
CA VAL A 13 22.22 26.25 -2.29
C VAL A 13 21.01 25.87 -3.15
N LEU A 14 21.03 26.21 -4.43
CA LEU A 14 19.94 25.88 -5.37
C LEU A 14 19.85 24.37 -5.66
N VAL A 15 20.98 23.67 -5.70
CA VAL A 15 21.04 22.20 -5.89
C VAL A 15 20.54 21.45 -4.64
N ALA A 16 20.80 21.99 -3.45
CA ALA A 16 20.34 21.41 -2.20
C ALA A 16 18.81 21.49 -2.00
N ALA A 17 18.14 22.47 -2.63
CA ALA A 17 16.70 22.64 -2.52
C ALA A 17 15.88 21.66 -3.38
N LEU A 18 16.49 20.98 -4.34
CA LEU A 18 15.82 20.00 -5.21
C LEU A 18 15.70 18.59 -4.63
N GLY A 19 16.31 18.34 -3.46
CA GLY A 19 16.30 17.02 -2.80
C GLY A 19 15.22 16.81 -1.75
N ALA A 20 14.27 17.73 -1.55
CA ALA A 20 13.34 17.72 -0.41
C ALA A 20 11.98 17.05 -0.69
N CYS A 21 11.77 16.42 -1.85
CA CYS A 21 10.57 15.63 -2.13
C CYS A 21 10.92 14.15 -2.09
N THR A 22 11.08 13.57 -0.90
CA THR A 22 10.98 12.13 -0.74
C THR A 22 9.49 11.78 -0.71
N PRO A 23 8.97 11.06 -1.72
CA PRO A 23 7.62 10.51 -1.59
C PRO A 23 7.61 9.59 -0.37
N SER A 24 6.59 9.72 0.47
CA SER A 24 6.41 8.81 1.61
C SER A 24 6.31 7.39 1.04
N GLU A 25 7.17 6.49 1.50
CA GLU A 25 7.21 5.12 1.01
C GLU A 25 5.90 4.40 1.36
N ALA A 26 5.34 3.68 0.38
CA ALA A 26 4.18 2.84 0.60
C ALA A 26 4.49 1.75 1.64
N VAL A 27 3.49 1.39 2.44
CA VAL A 27 3.57 0.26 3.36
C VAL A 27 3.37 -1.02 2.55
N GLU A 28 4.38 -1.87 2.50
CA GLU A 28 4.33 -3.16 1.82
C GLU A 28 3.71 -4.21 2.76
N VAL A 29 2.67 -4.88 2.30
CA VAL A 29 1.99 -5.94 3.05
C VAL A 29 1.68 -7.11 2.14
N THR A 30 1.51 -8.28 2.74
CA THR A 30 1.26 -9.54 2.03
C THR A 30 0.03 -10.22 2.62
N ALA A 31 -0.82 -10.80 1.76
CA ALA A 31 -1.91 -11.66 2.17
C ALA A 31 -1.89 -12.96 1.37
N LYS A 32 -2.35 -14.05 1.97
CA LYS A 32 -2.44 -15.37 1.34
C LYS A 32 -3.89 -15.77 1.19
N PHE A 33 -4.25 -16.24 0.00
CA PHE A 33 -5.61 -16.69 -0.32
C PHE A 33 -5.58 -18.08 -0.95
N ASP A 34 -6.63 -18.85 -0.72
CA ASP A 34 -6.79 -20.15 -1.39
C ASP A 34 -7.14 -19.95 -2.88
N ASP A 35 -7.90 -18.91 -3.20
CA ASP A 35 -8.31 -18.56 -4.55
C ASP A 35 -8.47 -17.03 -4.69
N VAL A 36 -7.82 -16.47 -5.67
CA VAL A 36 -7.97 -15.04 -6.04
C VAL A 36 -8.73 -14.85 -7.36
N GLY A 37 -9.04 -15.95 -8.06
CA GLY A 37 -9.71 -15.91 -9.35
C GLY A 37 -8.97 -15.07 -10.39
N ASP A 38 -9.66 -14.10 -10.96
CA ASP A 38 -9.17 -13.17 -11.98
C ASP A 38 -8.62 -11.84 -11.39
N LEU A 39 -8.17 -11.84 -10.15
CA LEU A 39 -7.52 -10.67 -9.54
C LEU A 39 -6.29 -10.28 -10.37
N ALA A 40 -6.25 -9.03 -10.80
CA ALA A 40 -5.15 -8.51 -11.60
C ALA A 40 -4.06 -7.85 -10.74
N LYS A 41 -2.83 -7.80 -11.27
CA LYS A 41 -1.86 -6.80 -10.81
C LYS A 41 -2.47 -5.42 -11.04
N ASP A 42 -2.14 -4.48 -10.19
CA ASP A 42 -2.72 -3.14 -10.17
C ASP A 42 -4.19 -3.09 -9.71
N ALA A 43 -4.77 -4.21 -9.28
CA ALA A 43 -6.10 -4.21 -8.69
C ALA A 43 -6.13 -3.29 -7.46
N PRO A 44 -7.19 -2.49 -7.28
CA PRO A 44 -7.28 -1.61 -6.14
C PRO A 44 -7.47 -2.39 -4.83
N VAL A 45 -6.87 -1.87 -3.77
CA VAL A 45 -7.12 -2.29 -2.38
C VAL A 45 -8.01 -1.24 -1.74
N LEU A 46 -9.19 -1.65 -1.30
CA LEU A 46 -10.19 -0.78 -0.71
C LEU A 46 -10.36 -1.06 0.78
N MET A 47 -10.76 -0.03 1.50
CA MET A 47 -11.28 -0.13 2.86
C MET A 47 -12.47 0.82 2.97
N ALA A 48 -13.63 0.32 3.38
CA ALA A 48 -14.88 1.08 3.39
C ALA A 48 -15.18 1.76 2.04
N ASP A 49 -14.92 1.06 0.93
CA ASP A 49 -15.06 1.52 -0.46
C ASP A 49 -14.13 2.69 -0.86
N ILE A 50 -13.16 3.03 -0.01
CA ILE A 50 -12.12 4.03 -0.31
C ILE A 50 -10.85 3.30 -0.71
N GLN A 51 -10.23 3.71 -1.82
CA GLN A 51 -8.96 3.14 -2.25
C GLN A 51 -7.84 3.57 -1.30
N VAL A 52 -7.20 2.57 -0.67
CA VAL A 52 -6.09 2.76 0.28
C VAL A 52 -4.77 2.22 -0.25
N GLY A 53 -4.79 1.54 -1.39
CA GLY A 53 -3.59 0.97 -1.99
C GLY A 53 -3.88 0.22 -3.28
N GLN A 54 -2.92 -0.58 -3.71
CA GLN A 54 -3.03 -1.42 -4.90
C GLN A 54 -2.23 -2.70 -4.75
N VAL A 55 -2.62 -3.72 -5.51
CA VAL A 55 -1.89 -4.98 -5.65
C VAL A 55 -0.63 -4.74 -6.50
N THR A 56 0.51 -5.17 -6.00
CA THR A 56 1.80 -5.00 -6.70
C THR A 56 2.30 -6.29 -7.34
N ASP A 57 2.03 -7.43 -6.73
CA ASP A 57 2.38 -8.74 -7.29
C ASP A 57 1.44 -9.84 -6.81
N ILE A 58 1.32 -10.89 -7.62
CA ILE A 58 0.56 -12.10 -7.30
C ILE A 58 1.41 -13.30 -7.70
N ARG A 59 1.67 -14.20 -6.76
CA ARG A 59 2.47 -15.40 -7.00
C ARG A 59 1.89 -16.62 -6.28
N LEU A 60 2.27 -17.78 -6.73
CA LEU A 60 1.92 -19.04 -6.09
C LEU A 60 3.03 -19.46 -5.14
N ALA A 61 2.69 -19.73 -3.89
CA ALA A 61 3.59 -20.32 -2.90
C ALA A 61 2.80 -21.23 -1.95
N ASP A 62 3.33 -22.41 -1.68
CA ASP A 62 2.71 -23.41 -0.80
C ASP A 62 1.26 -23.74 -1.19
N ALA A 63 0.99 -23.83 -2.50
CA ALA A 63 -0.34 -24.06 -3.09
C ALA A 63 -1.39 -22.98 -2.75
N ARG A 64 -0.95 -21.80 -2.34
CA ARG A 64 -1.80 -20.63 -2.07
C ARG A 64 -1.37 -19.43 -2.94
N ALA A 65 -2.32 -18.58 -3.25
CA ALA A 65 -2.02 -17.31 -3.90
C ALA A 65 -1.48 -16.32 -2.86
N VAL A 66 -0.26 -15.85 -3.07
CA VAL A 66 0.37 -14.81 -2.26
C VAL A 66 0.24 -13.48 -2.99
N VAL A 67 -0.42 -12.53 -2.37
CA VAL A 67 -0.70 -11.21 -2.93
C VAL A 67 0.07 -10.17 -2.16
N ASP A 68 0.98 -9.49 -2.85
CA ASP A 68 1.70 -8.35 -2.29
C ASP A 68 0.96 -7.06 -2.65
N MET A 69 0.87 -6.16 -1.68
CA MET A 69 0.13 -4.91 -1.80
C MET A 69 0.95 -3.74 -1.29
N ALA A 70 0.83 -2.61 -1.94
CA ALA A 70 1.34 -1.33 -1.47
C ALA A 70 0.19 -0.50 -0.91
N ILE A 71 0.26 -0.15 0.37
CA ILE A 71 -0.76 0.61 1.08
C ILE A 71 -0.26 2.03 1.32
N ASP A 72 -1.11 3.01 1.08
CA ASP A 72 -0.81 4.41 1.38
C ASP A 72 -0.67 4.61 2.89
N PRO A 73 0.50 5.04 3.38
CA PRO A 73 0.71 5.25 4.81
C PRO A 73 -0.21 6.34 5.39
N GLN A 74 -0.67 7.28 4.56
CA GLN A 74 -1.61 8.34 4.99
C GLN A 74 -3.05 7.83 5.16
N ALA A 75 -3.37 6.66 4.64
CA ALA A 75 -4.68 6.05 4.81
C ALA A 75 -4.94 5.56 6.26
N GLU A 76 -3.88 5.42 7.06
CA GLU A 76 -3.96 5.00 8.47
C GLU A 76 -4.76 3.71 8.67
N VAL A 77 -4.49 2.71 7.83
CA VAL A 77 -5.15 1.40 7.91
C VAL A 77 -4.79 0.72 9.23
N PRO A 78 -5.77 0.26 10.03
CA PRO A 78 -5.48 -0.41 11.30
C PRO A 78 -4.74 -1.73 11.14
N ALA A 79 -3.94 -2.11 12.13
CA ALA A 79 -3.14 -3.33 12.10
C ALA A 79 -3.98 -4.64 12.14
N ASP A 80 -5.20 -4.57 12.62
CA ASP A 80 -6.09 -5.73 12.84
C ASP A 80 -7.09 -5.98 11.72
N VAL A 81 -6.84 -5.41 10.52
CA VAL A 81 -7.64 -5.71 9.33
C VAL A 81 -7.39 -7.12 8.82
N VAL A 82 -8.40 -7.69 8.20
CA VAL A 82 -8.30 -8.90 7.39
C VAL A 82 -8.56 -8.55 5.92
N ALA A 83 -8.01 -9.34 5.01
CA ALA A 83 -8.18 -9.13 3.59
C ALA A 83 -9.16 -10.15 3.00
N ARG A 84 -9.99 -9.71 2.09
CA ARG A 84 -10.85 -10.57 1.29
C ARG A 84 -10.84 -10.16 -0.17
N VAL A 85 -11.03 -11.13 -1.05
CA VAL A 85 -11.24 -10.87 -2.48
C VAL A 85 -12.73 -10.63 -2.71
N ARG A 86 -13.08 -9.52 -3.33
CA ARG A 86 -14.45 -9.13 -3.62
C ARG A 86 -14.59 -8.67 -5.07
N ARG A 87 -15.76 -8.84 -5.67
CA ARG A 87 -16.09 -8.20 -6.95
C ARG A 87 -16.76 -6.85 -6.71
N THR A 88 -16.45 -5.89 -7.55
CA THR A 88 -17.07 -4.55 -7.48
C THR A 88 -18.52 -4.56 -7.98
N SER A 89 -18.83 -5.48 -8.91
CA SER A 89 -20.18 -5.68 -9.46
C SER A 89 -20.29 -7.07 -10.07
N VAL A 90 -21.46 -7.43 -10.59
CA VAL A 90 -21.70 -8.74 -11.24
C VAL A 90 -20.74 -8.99 -12.40
N LEU A 91 -20.38 -7.95 -13.14
CA LEU A 91 -19.43 -7.97 -14.26
C LEU A 91 -18.11 -7.26 -13.90
N GLY A 92 -17.97 -6.85 -12.64
CA GLY A 92 -16.85 -6.06 -12.19
C GLY A 92 -15.59 -6.88 -11.94
N GLU A 93 -14.49 -6.17 -11.96
CA GLU A 93 -13.18 -6.72 -11.62
C GLU A 93 -13.11 -7.13 -10.17
N ARG A 94 -12.23 -8.06 -9.85
CA ARG A 94 -11.91 -8.41 -8.47
C ARG A 94 -11.00 -7.37 -7.85
N ILE A 95 -11.22 -7.11 -6.59
CA ILE A 95 -10.45 -6.20 -5.76
C ILE A 95 -10.10 -6.87 -4.44
N ILE A 96 -9.13 -6.30 -3.73
CA ILE A 96 -8.90 -6.62 -2.32
C ILE A 96 -9.68 -5.64 -1.47
N ASP A 97 -10.45 -6.15 -0.53
CA ASP A 97 -11.21 -5.37 0.45
C ASP A 97 -10.64 -5.64 1.85
N LEU A 98 -10.17 -4.60 2.52
CA LEU A 98 -9.69 -4.66 3.89
C LEU A 98 -10.84 -4.35 4.84
N VAL A 99 -11.08 -5.25 5.77
CA VAL A 99 -12.16 -5.12 6.74
C VAL A 99 -11.67 -5.36 8.16
N VAL A 100 -12.23 -4.66 9.12
CA VAL A 100 -12.04 -4.98 10.53
C VAL A 100 -13.04 -6.06 10.90
N PRO A 101 -12.61 -7.21 11.45
CA PRO A 101 -13.53 -8.26 11.86
C PRO A 101 -14.52 -7.76 12.90
N GLU A 102 -15.77 -8.27 12.83
CA GLU A 102 -16.78 -7.94 13.84
C GLU A 102 -16.32 -8.37 15.24
N GLY A 103 -16.58 -7.51 16.22
CA GLY A 103 -16.24 -7.77 17.62
C GLY A 103 -14.76 -7.54 17.97
N VAL A 104 -13.94 -7.16 16.99
CA VAL A 104 -12.54 -6.77 17.23
C VAL A 104 -12.49 -5.24 17.41
N PRO A 105 -11.95 -4.74 18.53
CA PRO A 105 -11.74 -3.31 18.70
C PRO A 105 -10.76 -2.80 17.64
N LEU A 106 -11.01 -1.61 17.11
CA LEU A 106 -10.05 -0.95 16.22
C LEU A 106 -8.71 -0.79 16.91
N SER A 107 -7.66 -1.32 16.28
CA SER A 107 -6.30 -1.06 16.73
C SER A 107 -5.96 0.43 16.60
N SER A 108 -5.32 0.96 17.61
CA SER A 108 -4.71 2.30 17.53
C SER A 108 -3.38 2.30 16.77
N GLU A 109 -2.82 1.11 16.50
CA GLU A 109 -1.61 0.96 15.74
C GLU A 109 -1.92 0.84 14.24
N PRO A 110 -1.17 1.55 13.38
CA PRO A 110 -1.31 1.40 11.94
C PRO A 110 -0.69 0.08 11.48
N LEU A 111 -1.13 -0.37 10.31
CA LEU A 111 -0.55 -1.51 9.61
C LEU A 111 0.95 -1.29 9.38
N ALA A 112 1.76 -2.25 9.81
CA ALA A 112 3.22 -2.16 9.74
C ALA A 112 3.75 -2.60 8.38
N ASP A 113 4.86 -2.00 7.95
CA ASP A 113 5.60 -2.45 6.78
C ASP A 113 6.08 -3.90 6.98
N GLY A 114 5.91 -4.74 5.95
CA GLY A 114 6.24 -6.17 6.00
C GLY A 114 5.19 -7.03 6.72
N ALA A 115 4.06 -6.49 7.13
CA ALA A 115 3.01 -7.27 7.79
C ALA A 115 2.37 -8.31 6.85
N GLU A 116 1.97 -9.44 7.43
CA GLU A 116 1.11 -10.43 6.78
C GLU A 116 -0.33 -10.26 7.29
N ILE A 117 -1.25 -10.04 6.35
CA ILE A 117 -2.67 -9.88 6.65
C ILE A 117 -3.35 -11.25 6.46
N SER A 118 -4.16 -11.65 7.42
CA SER A 118 -4.96 -12.87 7.30
C SER A 118 -6.10 -12.69 6.28
N ASP A 119 -6.43 -13.76 5.58
CA ASP A 119 -7.66 -13.84 4.79
C ASP A 119 -8.87 -14.13 5.70
N THR A 120 -10.03 -13.76 5.23
CA THR A 120 -11.29 -14.10 5.91
C THR A 120 -11.76 -15.50 5.54
#